data_a8cfbffe3f43396fd5a89e7897d98cd9
#
_entry.id   a8cfbffe3f43396fd5a89e7897d98cd9
#
_cell.length_a   1.000
_cell.length_b   1.000
_cell.length_c   1.000
_cell.angle_alpha   90.00
_cell.angle_beta   90.00
_cell.angle_gamma   90.00
#
_symmetry.space_group_name_H-M   'P 1'
#
loop_
_entity.id
_entity.type
_entity.pdbx_description
1 polymer ?
#
loop_
_entity_poly.entity_id
_entity_poly.type
_entity_poly.pdbx_seq_one_letter_code
_entity_poly.pdbx_strand_id
1 'polypeptide(L)'
;AYQYPVRTIVLGNDEVFDNTLDNQHKCLIKATMGGVYENQTSPVVDIEVVNSLCDNLKFSTGEDVVPMPAEYYTLSSDQITIPQGQISAGVEVQLTDAFFADPKAIETTYVIPLVMSNVHNADSILSGSPLVENPVRCNKSDWNVLPKDYILYAVKYINPWDAVYFRRGVDQITQ
;
A
#
# COMPACT_ATOMS: atom_id res chain seq x y z
N ALA A 1 8.12 2.81 13.26
CA ALA A 1 6.89 3.10 12.53
C ALA A 1 6.66 2.01 11.50
N TYR A 2 5.49 1.43 11.47
CA TYR A 2 5.17 0.40 10.50
C TYR A 2 5.00 1.03 9.12
N GLN A 3 5.75 0.51 8.13
CA GLN A 3 5.69 0.94 6.75
C GLN A 3 4.77 0.02 5.93
N TYR A 4 3.64 -0.40 6.53
CA TYR A 4 2.59 -1.11 5.81
C TYR A 4 1.20 -0.52 6.12
N PRO A 5 0.83 0.55 5.44
CA PRO A 5 -0.54 1.02 5.47
C PRO A 5 -1.47 -0.02 4.87
N VAL A 6 -2.65 -0.16 5.45
CA VAL A 6 -3.73 -0.97 4.88
C VAL A 6 -4.67 -0.05 4.12
N ARG A 7 -4.75 -0.23 2.81
CA ARG A 7 -5.72 0.45 1.95
C ARG A 7 -6.95 -0.44 1.79
N THR A 8 -8.09 0.07 2.17
CA THR A 8 -9.38 -0.56 1.88
C THR A 8 -10.00 0.13 0.68
N ILE A 9 -10.24 -0.63 -0.38
CA ILE A 9 -10.97 -0.19 -1.56
C ILE A 9 -12.46 -0.31 -1.25
N VAL A 10 -13.18 0.80 -1.30
CA VAL A 10 -14.61 0.88 -0.98
C VAL A 10 -15.40 1.02 -2.28
N LEU A 11 -16.05 -0.07 -2.69
CA LEU A 11 -16.86 -0.09 -3.90
C LEU A 11 -18.29 0.39 -3.60
N GLY A 12 -18.89 1.06 -4.56
CA GLY A 12 -20.25 1.59 -4.47
C GLY A 12 -20.29 3.11 -4.26
N ASN A 13 -21.46 3.63 -3.94
CA ASN A 13 -21.63 5.05 -3.67
C ASN A 13 -21.39 5.33 -2.18
N ASP A 14 -20.51 6.27 -1.90
CA ASP A 14 -20.29 6.81 -0.57
C ASP A 14 -20.59 8.32 -0.59
N GLU A 15 -21.43 8.78 0.33
CA GLU A 15 -21.81 10.20 0.42
C GLU A 15 -20.83 11.03 1.26
N VAL A 16 -19.95 10.36 2.02
CA VAL A 16 -19.04 10.97 3.00
C VAL A 16 -17.61 11.07 2.46
N PHE A 17 -17.17 10.07 1.67
CA PHE A 17 -15.82 9.97 1.14
C PHE A 17 -15.80 9.93 -0.38
N ASP A 18 -14.83 10.64 -0.98
CA ASP A 18 -14.56 10.50 -2.40
C ASP A 18 -13.91 9.14 -2.68
N ASN A 19 -14.72 8.21 -3.17
CA ASN A 19 -14.31 6.86 -3.57
C ASN A 19 -14.27 6.68 -5.10
N THR A 20 -14.10 7.78 -5.84
CA THR A 20 -14.04 7.75 -7.31
C THR A 20 -12.92 6.84 -7.82
N LEU A 21 -11.73 6.90 -7.20
CA LEU A 21 -10.62 6.00 -7.56
C LEU A 21 -10.94 4.54 -7.21
N ASP A 22 -11.57 4.30 -6.07
CA ASP A 22 -11.94 2.95 -5.63
C ASP A 22 -12.92 2.30 -6.61
N ASN A 23 -13.93 3.07 -7.08
CA ASN A 23 -14.87 2.61 -8.10
C ASN A 23 -14.24 2.40 -9.48
N GLN A 24 -13.09 3.02 -9.75
CA GLN A 24 -12.26 2.74 -10.91
C GLN A 24 -11.29 1.58 -10.67
N HIS A 25 -11.38 0.91 -9.53
CA HIS A 25 -10.46 -0.14 -9.09
C HIS A 25 -9.01 0.34 -8.97
N LYS A 26 -8.82 1.57 -8.49
CA LYS A 26 -7.50 2.21 -8.41
C LYS A 26 -7.15 2.66 -7.00
N CYS A 27 -5.85 2.70 -6.73
CA CYS A 27 -5.31 3.36 -5.54
C CYS A 27 -3.98 4.04 -5.86
N LEU A 28 -3.46 4.83 -4.92
CA LEU A 28 -2.20 5.57 -5.08
C LEU A 28 -1.22 5.15 -3.98
N ILE A 29 -0.01 4.78 -4.39
CA ILE A 29 1.12 4.62 -3.47
C ILE A 29 1.99 5.86 -3.60
N LYS A 30 2.17 6.60 -2.49
CA LYS A 30 2.80 7.91 -2.51
C LYS A 30 4.22 7.87 -1.94
N ALA A 31 5.12 8.62 -2.61
CA ALA A 31 6.39 9.04 -2.06
C ALA A 31 6.30 10.49 -1.57
N THR A 32 7.08 10.83 -0.57
CA THR A 32 7.15 12.19 -0.01
C THR A 32 8.60 12.63 0.08
N MET A 33 8.84 13.92 -0.11
CA MET A 33 10.13 14.55 0.17
C MET A 33 10.05 15.38 1.44
N GLY A 34 11.20 15.58 2.07
CA GLY A 34 11.34 16.41 3.25
C GLY A 34 12.65 17.21 3.23
N GLY A 35 12.86 18.04 4.24
CA GLY A 35 14.10 18.83 4.38
C GLY A 35 14.08 20.16 3.63
N VAL A 36 12.98 20.50 2.94
CA VAL A 36 12.83 21.76 2.20
C VAL A 36 11.50 22.44 2.54
N TYR A 37 11.45 23.75 2.46
CA TYR A 37 10.19 24.51 2.59
C TYR A 37 9.35 24.44 1.31
N GLU A 38 10.01 24.35 0.17
CA GLU A 38 9.39 24.32 -1.15
C GLU A 38 10.23 23.44 -2.10
N ASN A 39 9.55 22.60 -2.86
CA ASN A 39 10.17 21.79 -3.89
C ASN A 39 10.40 22.61 -5.16
N GLN A 40 11.66 22.84 -5.52
CA GLN A 40 12.06 23.60 -6.71
C GLN A 40 12.65 22.71 -7.83
N THR A 41 12.86 21.42 -7.59
CA THR A 41 13.69 20.57 -8.44
C THR A 41 12.95 19.46 -9.17
N SER A 42 11.68 19.20 -8.86
CA SER A 42 10.92 18.07 -9.41
C SER A 42 11.66 16.73 -9.33
N PRO A 43 11.94 16.21 -8.12
CA PRO A 43 12.66 14.96 -7.98
C PRO A 43 11.87 13.77 -8.57
N VAL A 44 12.62 12.82 -9.14
CA VAL A 44 12.11 11.57 -9.69
C VAL A 44 12.68 10.42 -8.87
N VAL A 45 11.81 9.56 -8.39
CA VAL A 45 12.16 8.38 -7.58
C VAL A 45 11.89 7.13 -8.39
N ASP A 46 12.92 6.31 -8.61
CA ASP A 46 12.77 4.99 -9.21
C ASP A 46 12.26 4.01 -8.16
N ILE A 47 11.26 3.20 -8.51
CA ILE A 47 10.63 2.23 -7.62
C ILE A 47 10.68 0.82 -8.20
N GLU A 48 10.83 -0.16 -7.32
CA GLU A 48 10.87 -1.57 -7.67
C GLU A 48 9.95 -2.37 -6.77
N VAL A 49 9.32 -3.43 -7.33
CA VAL A 49 8.58 -4.42 -6.55
C VAL A 49 9.54 -5.50 -6.07
N VAL A 50 9.69 -5.64 -4.75
CA VAL A 50 10.62 -6.60 -4.14
C VAL A 50 9.85 -7.56 -3.25
N ASN A 51 9.40 -8.68 -3.81
CA ASN A 51 8.54 -9.66 -3.14
C ASN A 51 9.21 -10.30 -1.90
N SER A 52 10.52 -10.43 -1.89
CA SER A 52 11.27 -10.98 -0.75
C SER A 52 11.18 -10.14 0.53
N LEU A 53 10.69 -8.90 0.46
CA LEU A 53 10.40 -8.11 1.66
C LEU A 53 9.26 -8.69 2.49
N CYS A 54 8.40 -9.52 1.90
CA CYS A 54 7.29 -10.18 2.58
C CYS A 54 7.71 -11.48 3.28
N ASP A 55 8.92 -11.98 3.04
CA ASP A 55 9.37 -13.27 3.55
C ASP A 55 9.39 -13.29 5.09
N ASN A 56 8.77 -14.33 5.66
CA ASN A 56 8.67 -14.55 7.10
C ASN A 56 7.99 -13.41 7.89
N LEU A 57 7.21 -12.56 7.22
CA LEU A 57 6.43 -11.53 7.88
C LEU A 57 5.03 -12.00 8.19
N LYS A 58 4.51 -11.50 9.32
CA LYS A 58 3.12 -11.68 9.74
C LYS A 58 2.49 -10.33 10.06
N PHE A 59 1.20 -10.23 9.78
CA PHE A 59 0.40 -9.12 10.31
C PHE A 59 0.26 -9.22 11.82
N SER A 60 -0.17 -8.15 12.46
CA SER A 60 -0.45 -8.13 13.91
C SER A 60 -1.56 -9.10 14.32
N THR A 61 -2.40 -9.50 13.40
CA THR A 61 -3.46 -10.51 13.54
C THR A 61 -2.93 -11.94 13.55
N GLY A 62 -1.68 -12.16 13.13
CA GLY A 62 -1.01 -13.46 13.09
C GLY A 62 -0.98 -14.12 11.71
N GLU A 63 -1.70 -13.59 10.73
CA GLU A 63 -1.73 -14.09 9.36
C GLU A 63 -0.43 -13.75 8.61
N ASP A 64 -0.09 -14.58 7.63
CA ASP A 64 1.10 -14.37 6.81
C ASP A 64 0.90 -13.20 5.85
N VAL A 65 1.96 -12.41 5.67
CA VAL A 65 2.02 -11.35 4.65
C VAL A 65 2.35 -12.01 3.31
N VAL A 66 1.43 -11.91 2.35
CA VAL A 66 1.58 -12.49 1.02
C VAL A 66 1.85 -11.39 0.01
N PRO A 67 2.95 -11.45 -0.78
CA PRO A 67 3.14 -10.51 -1.87
C PRO A 67 1.99 -10.66 -2.88
N MET A 68 1.44 -9.52 -3.32
CA MET A 68 0.32 -9.51 -4.27
C MET A 68 0.76 -10.13 -5.61
N PRO A 69 0.03 -11.13 -6.14
CA PRO A 69 0.33 -11.70 -7.45
C PRO A 69 0.35 -10.64 -8.55
N ALA A 70 1.27 -10.77 -9.50
CA ALA A 70 1.46 -9.79 -10.57
C ALA A 70 0.23 -9.65 -11.49
N GLU A 71 -0.61 -10.68 -11.57
CA GLU A 71 -1.87 -10.64 -12.32
C GLU A 71 -2.98 -9.85 -11.62
N TYR A 72 -2.82 -9.47 -10.34
CA TYR A 72 -3.85 -8.77 -9.57
C TYR A 72 -3.76 -7.25 -9.69
N TYR A 73 -2.64 -6.71 -10.17
CA TYR A 73 -2.45 -5.27 -10.31
C TYR A 73 -1.50 -4.88 -11.41
N THR A 74 -1.55 -3.60 -11.78
CA THR A 74 -0.57 -2.97 -12.69
C THR A 74 -0.19 -1.61 -12.11
N LEU A 75 1.10 -1.31 -12.07
CA LEU A 75 1.59 0.03 -11.75
C LEU A 75 1.59 0.89 -13.03
N SER A 76 1.18 2.15 -12.91
CA SER A 76 1.18 3.08 -14.04
C SER A 76 2.59 3.49 -14.49
N SER A 77 3.57 3.36 -13.62
CA SER A 77 4.98 3.70 -13.86
C SER A 77 5.88 2.98 -12.85
N ASP A 78 7.14 2.78 -13.21
CA ASP A 78 8.25 2.40 -12.33
C ASP A 78 8.95 3.62 -11.68
N GLN A 79 8.41 4.82 -11.90
CA GLN A 79 8.93 6.07 -11.36
C GLN A 79 7.82 6.92 -10.74
N ILE A 80 8.18 7.65 -9.68
CA ILE A 80 7.33 8.68 -9.06
C ILE A 80 8.01 10.03 -9.23
N THR A 81 7.41 10.91 -10.02
CA THR A 81 7.86 12.30 -10.15
C THR A 81 7.08 13.19 -9.17
N ILE A 82 7.77 13.90 -8.28
CA ILE A 82 7.16 14.88 -7.38
C ILE A 82 7.23 16.25 -8.06
N PRO A 83 6.10 16.81 -8.53
CA PRO A 83 6.13 18.07 -9.28
C PRO A 83 6.66 19.23 -8.45
N GLN A 84 7.25 20.22 -9.11
CA GLN A 84 7.65 21.47 -8.47
C GLN A 84 6.48 22.09 -7.69
N GLY A 85 6.77 22.62 -6.51
CA GLY A 85 5.78 23.18 -5.59
C GLY A 85 5.00 22.14 -4.77
N GLN A 86 5.18 20.84 -5.05
CA GLN A 86 4.57 19.76 -4.27
C GLN A 86 5.61 18.99 -3.45
N ILE A 87 5.20 18.45 -2.31
CA ILE A 87 6.06 17.66 -1.42
C ILE A 87 5.76 16.17 -1.46
N SER A 88 4.76 15.77 -2.24
CA SER A 88 4.38 14.36 -2.43
C SER A 88 3.79 14.12 -3.80
N ALA A 89 4.03 12.93 -4.32
CA ALA A 89 3.36 12.40 -5.51
C ALA A 89 3.18 10.91 -5.37
N GLY A 90 2.40 10.29 -6.26
CA GLY A 90 2.13 8.85 -6.20
C GLY A 90 2.15 8.19 -7.55
N VAL A 91 2.42 6.87 -7.52
CA VAL A 91 2.17 5.96 -8.61
C VAL A 91 0.76 5.39 -8.48
N GLU A 92 0.02 5.38 -9.57
CA GLU A 92 -1.30 4.78 -9.64
C GLU A 92 -1.16 3.25 -9.74
N VAL A 93 -1.94 2.56 -8.95
CA VAL A 93 -2.10 1.11 -8.98
C VAL A 93 -3.48 0.82 -9.54
N GLN A 94 -3.56 0.13 -10.67
CA GLN A 94 -4.79 -0.42 -11.22
C GLN A 94 -4.96 -1.84 -10.74
N LEU A 95 -6.04 -2.14 -10.03
CA LEU A 95 -6.42 -3.49 -9.62
C LEU A 95 -7.22 -4.16 -10.73
N THR A 96 -7.01 -5.46 -10.90
CA THR A 96 -7.68 -6.26 -11.94
C THR A 96 -8.90 -7.00 -11.38
N ASP A 97 -9.76 -7.48 -12.28
CA ASP A 97 -10.92 -8.31 -11.90
C ASP A 97 -10.49 -9.61 -11.19
N ALA A 98 -9.28 -10.11 -11.48
CA ALA A 98 -8.73 -11.29 -10.80
C ALA A 98 -8.52 -11.05 -9.30
N PHE A 99 -8.11 -9.84 -8.89
CA PHE A 99 -8.02 -9.46 -7.48
C PHE A 99 -9.39 -9.49 -6.80
N PHE A 100 -10.42 -8.92 -7.43
CA PHE A 100 -11.77 -8.86 -6.86
C PHE A 100 -12.49 -10.21 -6.86
N ALA A 101 -12.04 -11.17 -7.69
CA ALA A 101 -12.57 -12.53 -7.72
C ALA A 101 -11.99 -13.43 -6.61
N ASP A 102 -10.86 -13.04 -6.00
CA ASP A 102 -10.22 -13.84 -4.94
C ASP A 102 -10.88 -13.56 -3.58
N PRO A 103 -11.43 -14.59 -2.90
CA PRO A 103 -12.01 -14.45 -1.57
C PRO A 103 -11.05 -13.90 -0.51
N LYS A 104 -9.74 -14.08 -0.67
CA LYS A 104 -8.73 -13.55 0.26
C LYS A 104 -8.52 -12.03 0.14
N ALA A 105 -8.99 -11.42 -0.95
CA ALA A 105 -8.85 -9.99 -1.17
C ALA A 105 -9.76 -9.12 -0.29
N ILE A 106 -10.77 -9.70 0.37
CA ILE A 106 -11.59 -9.02 1.38
C ILE A 106 -10.89 -8.92 2.74
N GLU A 107 -9.86 -9.73 2.95
CA GLU A 107 -9.05 -9.76 4.16
C GLU A 107 -7.71 -9.03 3.94
N THR A 108 -7.01 -8.71 5.03
CA THR A 108 -5.68 -8.13 4.95
C THR A 108 -4.66 -9.24 4.71
N THR A 109 -4.47 -9.61 3.44
CA THR A 109 -3.62 -10.72 3.01
C THR A 109 -2.52 -10.24 2.07
N TYR A 110 -2.91 -9.50 1.03
CA TYR A 110 -2.05 -9.13 -0.08
C TYR A 110 -1.36 -7.79 0.14
N VAL A 111 -0.07 -7.75 -0.18
CA VAL A 111 0.79 -6.59 -0.02
C VAL A 111 1.55 -6.32 -1.31
N ILE A 112 1.64 -5.07 -1.70
CA ILE A 112 2.53 -4.59 -2.77
C ILE A 112 3.81 -4.07 -2.09
N PRO A 113 4.93 -4.80 -2.15
CA PRO A 113 6.20 -4.41 -1.53
C PRO A 113 7.00 -3.54 -2.50
N LEU A 114 7.00 -2.23 -2.30
CA LEU A 114 7.78 -1.29 -3.11
C LEU A 114 9.03 -0.82 -2.37
N VAL A 115 10.13 -0.69 -3.11
CA VAL A 115 11.39 -0.10 -2.66
C VAL A 115 11.73 1.08 -3.58
N MET A 116 12.22 2.16 -3.00
CA MET A 116 12.86 3.24 -3.73
C MET A 116 14.31 2.84 -4.02
N SER A 117 14.63 2.59 -5.29
CA SER A 117 15.97 2.11 -5.70
C SER A 117 16.93 3.24 -6.01
N ASN A 118 16.44 4.36 -6.54
CA ASN A 118 17.25 5.51 -6.92
C ASN A 118 16.44 6.81 -6.86
N VAL A 119 17.13 7.95 -6.83
CA VAL A 119 16.50 9.27 -6.91
C VAL A 119 17.29 10.20 -7.80
N HIS A 120 16.57 10.98 -8.61
CA HIS A 120 17.12 12.02 -9.47
C HIS A 120 16.64 13.40 -9.01
N ASN A 121 17.45 14.43 -9.14
CA ASN A 121 17.15 15.81 -8.75
C ASN A 121 16.83 16.00 -7.25
N ALA A 122 17.36 15.10 -6.40
CA ALA A 122 17.34 15.23 -4.94
C ALA A 122 18.64 14.63 -4.36
N ASP A 123 18.95 14.96 -3.11
CA ASP A 123 20.24 14.62 -2.50
C ASP A 123 20.40 13.13 -2.23
N SER A 124 19.37 12.48 -1.66
CA SER A 124 19.42 11.06 -1.31
C SER A 124 18.07 10.49 -0.90
N ILE A 125 17.99 9.15 -0.89
CA ILE A 125 16.92 8.38 -0.27
C ILE A 125 17.26 8.13 1.19
N LEU A 126 16.27 8.19 2.09
CA LEU A 126 16.45 7.90 3.52
C LEU A 126 16.54 6.40 3.76
N SER A 127 17.68 5.81 3.42
CA SER A 127 17.93 4.36 3.50
C SER A 127 18.28 3.85 4.91
N GLY A 128 18.27 4.73 5.91
CA GLY A 128 18.55 4.39 7.30
C GLY A 128 20.05 4.22 7.61
N SER A 129 20.32 3.74 8.83
CA SER A 129 21.68 3.43 9.32
C SER A 129 21.68 2.02 9.91
N PRO A 130 22.28 1.03 9.25
CA PRO A 130 22.30 -0.34 9.74
C PRO A 130 23.29 -0.52 10.89
N LEU A 131 23.01 -1.50 11.76
CA LEU A 131 23.90 -1.98 12.83
C LEU A 131 24.66 -3.25 12.44
N VAL A 132 24.20 -3.92 11.37
CA VAL A 132 24.73 -5.20 10.89
C VAL A 132 25.12 -5.09 9.42
N GLU A 133 25.97 -6.00 8.94
CA GLU A 133 26.50 -5.99 7.57
C GLU A 133 25.41 -6.24 6.50
N ASN A 134 24.47 -7.16 6.79
CA ASN A 134 23.37 -7.52 5.87
C ASN A 134 22.01 -7.28 6.57
N PRO A 135 21.55 -6.04 6.66
CA PRO A 135 20.33 -5.71 7.39
C PRO A 135 19.07 -6.14 6.63
N VAL A 136 18.11 -6.73 7.35
CA VAL A 136 16.78 -6.99 6.84
C VAL A 136 15.92 -5.74 7.08
N ARG A 137 15.38 -5.13 6.01
CA ARG A 137 14.61 -3.86 6.10
C ARG A 137 13.49 -3.89 7.14
N CYS A 138 12.79 -5.00 7.24
CA CYS A 138 11.66 -5.17 8.15
C CYS A 138 12.06 -5.58 9.58
N ASN A 139 13.33 -5.91 9.85
CA ASN A 139 13.82 -6.26 11.17
C ASN A 139 14.39 -5.04 11.89
N LYS A 140 13.63 -4.50 12.84
CA LYS A 140 14.05 -3.29 13.59
C LYS A 140 15.39 -3.43 14.32
N SER A 141 15.76 -4.65 14.73
CA SER A 141 16.99 -4.90 15.48
C SER A 141 18.25 -4.70 14.64
N ASP A 142 18.15 -4.73 13.33
CA ASP A 142 19.25 -4.56 12.40
C ASP A 142 19.64 -3.08 12.18
N TRP A 143 18.84 -2.14 12.72
CA TRP A 143 18.93 -0.73 12.37
C TRP A 143 19.10 0.18 13.58
N ASN A 144 20.07 1.09 13.52
CA ASN A 144 20.17 2.24 14.43
C ASN A 144 19.15 3.33 14.04
N VAL A 145 19.05 3.62 12.73
CA VAL A 145 18.02 4.46 12.15
C VAL A 145 17.27 3.64 11.12
N LEU A 146 15.95 3.51 11.30
CA LEU A 146 15.11 2.72 10.39
C LEU A 146 15.11 3.28 8.97
N PRO A 147 15.19 2.43 7.95
CA PRO A 147 15.07 2.83 6.57
C PRO A 147 13.65 3.34 6.28
N LYS A 148 13.55 4.31 5.38
CA LYS A 148 12.26 4.85 4.88
C LYS A 148 12.17 4.73 3.35
N ASP A 149 12.99 3.87 2.79
CA ASP A 149 13.12 3.62 1.36
C ASP A 149 12.18 2.54 0.83
N TYR A 150 11.29 2.01 1.67
CA TYR A 150 10.35 0.95 1.28
C TYR A 150 8.99 1.13 1.90
N ILE A 151 8.00 0.46 1.31
CA ILE A 151 6.64 0.36 1.83
C ILE A 151 6.08 -1.04 1.55
N LEU A 152 5.36 -1.59 2.52
CA LEU A 152 4.54 -2.79 2.38
C LEU A 152 3.07 -2.35 2.29
N TYR A 153 2.59 -2.09 1.09
CA TYR A 153 1.27 -1.52 0.88
C TYR A 153 0.21 -2.62 0.81
N ALA A 154 -0.47 -2.85 1.94
CA ALA A 154 -1.52 -3.86 2.03
C ALA A 154 -2.80 -3.33 1.37
N VAL A 155 -3.45 -4.16 0.54
CA VAL A 155 -4.69 -3.81 -0.15
C VAL A 155 -5.74 -4.86 0.12
N LYS A 156 -6.93 -4.40 0.51
CA LYS A 156 -8.15 -5.22 0.57
C LYS A 156 -9.32 -4.43 0.02
N TYR A 157 -10.43 -5.09 -0.23
CA TYR A 157 -11.64 -4.38 -0.63
C TYR A 157 -12.84 -4.77 0.22
N ILE A 158 -13.84 -3.91 0.23
CA ILE A 158 -15.18 -4.21 0.74
C ILE A 158 -16.18 -4.00 -0.41
N ASN A 159 -17.16 -4.89 -0.48
CA ASN A 159 -18.22 -4.79 -1.48
C ASN A 159 -19.29 -3.77 -1.05
N PRO A 160 -20.15 -3.30 -1.96
CA PRO A 160 -21.21 -2.34 -1.64
C PRO A 160 -22.24 -2.83 -0.60
N TRP A 161 -22.25 -4.12 -0.33
CA TRP A 161 -23.17 -4.78 0.61
C TRP A 161 -22.54 -5.04 1.98
N ASP A 162 -21.30 -4.62 2.19
CA ASP A 162 -20.60 -4.75 3.47
C ASP A 162 -21.17 -3.75 4.49
N ALA A 163 -22.05 -4.26 5.36
CA ALA A 163 -22.72 -3.47 6.38
C ALA A 163 -23.18 -4.35 7.55
N VAL A 164 -23.48 -3.71 8.67
CA VAL A 164 -24.15 -4.38 9.80
C VAL A 164 -25.66 -4.33 9.57
N TYR A 165 -26.24 -5.48 9.27
CA TYR A 165 -27.67 -5.60 9.01
C TYR A 165 -28.44 -6.02 10.26
N PHE A 166 -29.55 -5.32 10.56
CA PHE A 166 -30.49 -5.73 11.56
C PHE A 166 -31.55 -6.63 10.94
N ARG A 167 -31.53 -7.93 11.29
CA ARG A 167 -32.54 -8.91 10.84
C ARG A 167 -33.72 -8.91 11.82
N ARG A 168 -34.94 -8.58 11.34
CA ARG A 168 -36.19 -8.83 12.03
C ARG A 168 -36.91 -10.01 11.38
N GLY A 169 -37.40 -10.94 12.19
CA GLY A 169 -38.24 -12.03 11.76
C GLY A 169 -39.32 -12.30 12.81
N VAL A 170 -40.46 -12.81 12.36
CA VAL A 170 -41.51 -13.36 13.21
C VAL A 170 -41.59 -14.85 12.87
N ASP A 171 -41.33 -15.71 13.86
CA ASP A 171 -41.48 -17.16 13.69
C ASP A 171 -42.97 -17.54 13.90
N GLN A 172 -43.61 -18.03 12.89
CA GLN A 172 -44.91 -18.70 13.02
C GLN A 172 -44.67 -20.17 13.34
N ILE A 173 -44.93 -20.54 14.60
CA ILE A 173 -44.93 -21.95 15.03
C ILE A 173 -46.35 -22.47 14.83
N THR A 174 -46.55 -23.34 13.87
CA THR A 174 -47.77 -24.12 13.70
C THR A 174 -47.60 -25.38 14.59
N GLN A 175 -48.48 -25.51 15.59
CA GLN A 175 -48.61 -26.74 16.39
C GLN A 175 -49.42 -27.76 15.62
#